data_3518ff9d7893e85df02dddec8bcdaeac
#
_entry.id   3518ff9d7893e85df02dddec8bcdaeac
#
_cell.length_a   1.000
_cell.length_b   1.000
_cell.length_c   1.000
_cell.angle_alpha   90.00
_cell.angle_beta   90.00
_cell.angle_gamma   90.00
#
_symmetry.space_group_name_H-M   'P 1'
#
loop_
_entity.id
_entity.type
_entity.pdbx_description
1 polymer ?
#
loop_
_entity_poly.entity_id
_entity_poly.type
_entity_poly.pdbx_seq_one_letter_code
_entity_poly.pdbx_strand_id
1 'polypeptide(L)'
;ELWFAMSDLPDIHCHVYTATKFEGTPTATDEAIPYWCEITEIPFERMWEDDSYWLRQILNGESFDAKFLFTEEKVIWHDILFGEPSIRRWKNWPGL
;
A
#
# COMPACT_ATOMS: atom_id res chain seq x y z
N GLU A 1 -7.95 -1.05 -1.98
CA GLU A 1 -7.41 -0.06 -2.90
C GLU A 1 -6.66 1.05 -2.16
N LEU A 2 -5.64 1.57 -2.80
CA LEU A 2 -4.83 2.66 -2.25
C LEU A 2 -4.93 3.89 -3.14
N TRP A 3 -5.15 5.04 -2.52
CA TRP A 3 -5.07 6.33 -3.20
C TRP A 3 -3.99 7.17 -2.54
N PHE A 4 -3.11 7.73 -3.38
CA PHE A 4 -2.03 8.58 -2.92
C PHE A 4 -2.16 9.96 -3.55
N ALA A 5 -1.99 11.00 -2.75
CA ALA A 5 -1.79 12.34 -3.22
C ALA A 5 -0.45 12.84 -2.67
N MET A 6 0.34 13.44 -3.54
CA MET A 6 1.67 13.94 -3.22
C MET A 6 1.81 15.36 -3.74
N SER A 7 2.56 16.19 -3.01
CA SER A 7 2.72 17.60 -3.38
C SER A 7 3.42 17.81 -4.73
N ASP A 8 4.31 16.88 -5.11
CA ASP A 8 5.18 17.06 -6.29
C ASP A 8 4.91 16.07 -7.40
N LEU A 9 3.97 15.15 -7.22
CA LEU A 9 3.73 14.08 -8.17
C LEU A 9 2.24 13.95 -8.46
N PRO A 10 1.88 13.34 -9.61
CA PRO A 10 0.47 13.05 -9.89
C PRO A 10 -0.14 12.14 -8.81
N ASP A 11 -1.42 12.30 -8.59
CA ASP A 11 -2.16 11.40 -7.71
C ASP A 11 -2.15 9.98 -8.28
N ILE A 12 -2.09 9.00 -7.39
CA ILE A 12 -1.97 7.60 -7.76
C ILE A 12 -3.11 6.80 -7.16
N HIS A 13 -3.73 5.95 -7.97
CA HIS A 13 -4.72 4.98 -7.53
C HIS A 13 -4.16 3.58 -7.78
N CYS A 14 -3.95 2.82 -6.72
CA CYS A 14 -3.39 1.48 -6.77
C CYS A 14 -4.40 0.43 -6.38
N HIS A 15 -4.44 -0.66 -7.14
CA HIS A 15 -5.15 -1.87 -6.75
C HIS A 15 -4.12 -2.86 -6.20
N VAL A 16 -4.32 -3.30 -4.96
CA VAL A 16 -3.39 -4.19 -4.28
C VAL A 16 -3.97 -5.61 -4.26
N TYR A 17 -3.16 -6.58 -4.68
CA TYR A 17 -3.55 -7.98 -4.73
C TYR A 17 -2.54 -8.83 -3.98
N THR A 18 -3.02 -9.93 -3.42
CA THR A 18 -2.15 -10.98 -2.89
C THR A 18 -2.26 -12.23 -3.75
N ALA A 19 -1.20 -13.02 -3.79
CA ALA A 19 -1.16 -14.28 -4.50
C ALA A 19 -0.57 -15.35 -3.61
N THR A 20 -1.22 -16.51 -3.54
CA THR A 20 -0.73 -17.65 -2.77
C THR A 20 -0.11 -18.73 -3.65
N LYS A 21 -0.33 -18.65 -4.95
CA LYS A 21 0.24 -19.59 -5.93
C LYS A 21 0.88 -18.82 -7.07
N PHE A 22 2.04 -19.26 -7.50
CA PHE A 22 2.75 -18.64 -8.62
C PHE A 22 3.63 -19.68 -9.31
N GLU A 23 4.05 -19.37 -10.52
CA GLU A 23 4.98 -20.20 -11.29
C GLU A 23 6.26 -19.39 -11.55
N GLY A 24 7.38 -20.10 -11.67
CA GLY A 24 8.67 -19.49 -11.94
C GLY A 24 9.41 -19.07 -10.69
N THR A 25 10.56 -18.47 -10.91
CA THR A 25 11.46 -18.01 -9.84
C THR A 25 11.63 -16.50 -9.94
N PRO A 26 11.47 -15.76 -8.84
CA PRO A 26 11.75 -14.32 -8.86
C PRO A 26 13.18 -14.04 -9.28
N THR A 27 13.37 -13.09 -10.17
CA THR A 27 14.69 -12.70 -10.66
C THR A 27 14.89 -11.20 -10.58
N ALA A 28 16.14 -10.78 -10.42
CA ALA A 28 16.47 -9.36 -10.41
C ALA A 28 16.22 -8.73 -11.79
N THR A 29 15.74 -7.50 -11.78
CA THR A 29 15.55 -6.68 -12.96
C THR A 29 16.23 -5.34 -12.77
N ASP A 30 16.18 -4.47 -13.77
CA ASP A 30 16.71 -3.11 -13.64
C ASP A 30 15.97 -2.29 -12.58
N GLU A 31 14.73 -2.66 -12.27
CA GLU A 31 13.90 -1.91 -11.33
C GLU A 31 14.05 -2.39 -9.90
N ALA A 32 14.29 -3.68 -9.69
CA ALA A 32 14.26 -4.25 -8.34
C ALA A 32 15.04 -5.55 -8.24
N ILE A 33 15.50 -5.82 -7.02
CA ILE A 33 16.13 -7.10 -6.66
C ILE A 33 15.17 -7.77 -5.67
N PRO A 34 14.43 -8.81 -6.09
CA PRO A 34 13.51 -9.49 -5.19
C PRO A 34 14.23 -10.43 -4.24
N TYR A 35 13.66 -10.57 -3.04
CA TYR A 35 14.11 -11.59 -2.09
C TYR A 35 12.92 -12.05 -1.24
N TRP A 36 13.01 -13.25 -0.72
CA TRP A 36 11.99 -13.79 0.19
C TRP A 36 12.16 -13.18 1.57
N CYS A 37 11.06 -12.84 2.21
CA CYS A 37 11.04 -12.20 3.50
C CYS A 37 9.95 -12.79 4.38
N GLU A 38 10.27 -13.10 5.63
CA GLU A 38 9.27 -13.49 6.61
C GLU A 38 8.37 -12.29 6.95
N ILE A 39 7.09 -12.55 7.18
CA ILE A 39 6.13 -11.49 7.52
C ILE A 39 6.58 -10.72 8.77
N THR A 40 7.21 -11.41 9.72
CA THR A 40 7.69 -10.79 10.96
C THR A 40 8.94 -9.95 10.78
N GLU A 41 9.60 -10.03 9.62
CA GLU A 41 10.87 -9.36 9.34
C GLU A 41 10.77 -8.33 8.22
N ILE A 42 9.57 -7.86 7.91
CA ILE A 42 9.38 -6.84 6.87
C ILE A 42 10.11 -5.56 7.25
N PRO A 43 11.01 -5.06 6.39
CA PRO A 43 11.85 -3.90 6.71
C PRO A 43 11.12 -2.58 6.49
N PHE A 44 10.09 -2.29 7.29
CA PHE A 44 9.25 -1.11 7.14
C PHE A 44 10.06 0.20 7.15
N GLU A 45 11.17 0.24 7.85
CA GLU A 45 12.02 1.42 7.91
C GLU A 45 12.71 1.77 6.58
N ARG A 46 12.72 0.83 5.64
CA ARG A 46 13.29 1.01 4.29
C ARG A 46 12.22 1.14 3.22
N MET A 47 10.96 1.16 3.62
CA MET A 47 9.82 1.19 2.70
C MET A 47 9.12 2.54 2.80
N TRP A 48 8.20 2.78 1.87
CA TRP A 48 7.36 3.97 1.97
C TRP A 48 6.58 3.93 3.28
N GLU A 49 6.39 5.07 3.89
CA GLU A 49 5.80 5.17 5.23
C GLU A 49 4.40 4.56 5.33
N ASP A 50 3.61 4.61 4.26
CA ASP A 50 2.26 4.06 4.25
C ASP A 50 2.22 2.55 4.43
N ASP A 51 3.23 1.81 4.02
CA ASP A 51 3.22 0.34 4.05
C ASP A 51 3.02 -0.20 5.46
N SER A 52 3.54 0.49 6.48
CA SER A 52 3.37 0.08 7.87
C SER A 52 1.92 0.16 8.35
N TYR A 53 1.06 0.91 7.66
CA TYR A 53 -0.33 1.06 8.05
C TYR A 53 -1.24 -0.05 7.56
N TRP A 54 -0.88 -0.74 6.48
CA TRP A 54 -1.82 -1.68 5.85
C TRP A 54 -1.23 -3.03 5.46
N LEU A 55 0.09 -3.15 5.28
CA LEU A 55 0.67 -4.35 4.66
C LEU A 55 0.42 -5.62 5.49
N ARG A 56 0.60 -5.56 6.80
CA ARG A 56 0.37 -6.74 7.64
C ARG A 56 -1.07 -7.21 7.63
N GLN A 57 -2.00 -6.29 7.58
CA GLN A 57 -3.42 -6.62 7.56
C GLN A 57 -3.81 -7.35 6.27
N ILE A 58 -3.33 -6.89 5.13
CA ILE A 58 -3.64 -7.57 3.88
C ILE A 58 -2.98 -8.96 3.81
N LEU A 59 -1.79 -9.11 4.36
CA LEU A 59 -1.13 -10.41 4.44
C LEU A 59 -1.87 -11.39 5.36
N ASN A 60 -2.65 -10.88 6.29
CA ASN A 60 -3.53 -11.68 7.15
C ASN A 60 -4.90 -11.94 6.53
N GLY A 61 -5.10 -11.56 5.26
CA GLY A 61 -6.34 -11.83 4.55
C GLY A 61 -7.40 -10.75 4.64
N GLU A 62 -7.09 -9.61 5.22
CA GLU A 62 -8.05 -8.51 5.31
C GLU A 62 -8.10 -7.72 4.01
N SER A 63 -9.30 -7.28 3.64
CA SER A 63 -9.48 -6.32 2.55
C SER A 63 -9.46 -4.91 3.11
N PHE A 64 -9.07 -3.93 2.29
CA PHE A 64 -9.02 -2.56 2.76
C PHE A 64 -9.14 -1.55 1.62
N ASP A 65 -9.55 -0.34 1.99
CA ASP A 65 -9.43 0.85 1.17
C ASP A 65 -8.71 1.91 1.98
N ALA A 66 -7.72 2.56 1.41
CA ALA A 66 -6.91 3.53 2.12
C ALA A 66 -6.59 4.74 1.26
N LYS A 67 -6.50 5.89 1.90
CA LYS A 67 -6.10 7.15 1.28
C LYS A 67 -4.98 7.78 2.09
N PHE A 68 -3.97 8.25 1.39
CA PHE A 68 -2.79 8.85 2.00
C PHE A 68 -2.43 10.17 1.33
N LEU A 69 -2.09 11.15 2.13
CA LEU A 69 -1.44 12.37 1.66
C LEU A 69 0.01 12.35 2.10
N PHE A 70 0.91 12.60 1.18
CA PHE A 70 2.34 12.66 1.44
C PHE A 70 2.87 14.05 1.23
N THR A 71 3.85 14.44 2.05
CA THR A 71 4.74 15.55 1.78
C THR A 71 6.15 15.04 1.94
N GLU A 72 6.89 15.12 0.84
CA GLU A 72 8.21 14.50 0.69
C GLU A 72 8.11 13.01 0.96
N GLU A 73 8.51 12.32 1.78
CA GLU A 73 8.33 10.89 1.99
C GLU A 73 7.53 10.57 3.25
N LYS A 74 6.81 11.58 3.74
CA LYS A 74 6.07 11.45 5.01
C LYS A 74 4.57 11.49 4.79
N VAL A 75 3.87 10.62 5.50
CA VAL A 75 2.41 10.63 5.55
C VAL A 75 1.96 11.75 6.47
N ILE A 76 1.22 12.72 5.93
CA ILE A 76 0.69 13.83 6.73
C ILE A 76 -0.80 13.68 7.01
N TRP A 77 -1.47 12.79 6.32
CA TRP A 77 -2.88 12.47 6.55
C TRP A 77 -3.17 11.09 6.00
N HIS A 78 -4.02 10.35 6.67
CA HIS A 78 -4.50 9.07 6.16
C HIS A 78 -5.90 8.74 6.67
N ASP A 79 -6.59 7.89 5.91
CA ASP A 79 -7.85 7.26 6.32
C ASP A 79 -7.87 5.85 5.76
N ILE A 80 -8.09 4.87 6.61
CA ILE A 80 -8.06 3.46 6.25
C ILE A 80 -9.33 2.79 6.71
N LEU A 81 -10.00 2.09 5.77
CA LEU A 81 -11.17 1.27 6.04
C LEU A 81 -10.82 -0.17 5.78
N PHE A 82 -10.89 -1.02 6.79
CA PHE A 82 -10.74 -2.46 6.63
C PHE A 82 -12.10 -3.13 6.52
N GLY A 83 -12.16 -4.25 5.77
CA GLY A 83 -13.37 -5.03 5.61
C GLY A 83 -14.06 -4.77 4.27
N GLU A 84 -15.39 -4.92 4.25
CA GLU A 84 -16.18 -4.86 3.02
C GLU A 84 -16.07 -3.52 2.32
N PRO A 85 -15.70 -3.50 1.02
CA PRO A 85 -15.57 -2.25 0.28
C PRO A 85 -16.90 -1.59 -0.09
N SER A 86 -18.03 -2.18 0.29
CA SER A 86 -19.36 -1.63 0.00
C SER A 86 -19.64 -0.33 0.74
N ILE A 87 -18.92 -0.06 1.82
CA ILE A 87 -19.08 1.17 2.59
C ILE A 87 -18.21 2.24 1.99
N ARG A 88 -18.83 3.25 1.40
CA ARG A 88 -18.13 4.37 0.77
C ARG A 88 -18.38 5.65 1.55
N ARG A 89 -17.37 6.09 2.32
CA ARG A 89 -17.45 7.27 3.18
C ARG A 89 -16.66 8.45 2.66
N TRP A 90 -15.83 8.25 1.65
CA TRP A 90 -14.86 9.25 1.24
C TRP A 90 -15.41 10.22 0.21
N LYS A 91 -16.36 11.03 0.63
CA LYS A 91 -16.95 12.03 -0.26
C LYS A 91 -16.08 13.27 -0.43
N ASN A 92 -15.25 13.54 0.55
CA ASN A 92 -14.43 14.75 0.60
C ASN A 92 -12.94 14.43 0.59
N TRP A 93 -12.53 13.52 -0.31
CA TRP A 93 -11.15 13.13 -0.43
C TRP A 93 -10.29 14.34 -0.83
N PRO A 94 -9.32 14.78 0.02
CA PRO A 94 -8.59 16.02 -0.24
C PRO A 94 -7.54 15.92 -1.34
N GLY A 95 -7.14 14.72 -1.73
CA GLY A 95 -6.06 14.52 -2.69
C GLY A 95 -6.52 14.35 -4.13
N LEU A 96 -7.57 13.61 -4.31
CA LEU A 96 -8.07 13.25 -5.64
C LEU A 96 -9.35 14.04 -5.96
#